data_16ce28f725fd4c5ad1d1dc1c45aa0327
#
_entry.id   16ce28f725fd4c5ad1d1dc1c45aa0327
#
_cell.length_a   1.000
_cell.length_b   1.000
_cell.length_c   1.000
_cell.angle_alpha   90.00
_cell.angle_beta   90.00
_cell.angle_gamma   90.00
#
_symmetry.space_group_name_H-M   'P 1'
#
loop_
_entity.id
_entity.type
_entity.pdbx_description
1 polymer ?
#
loop_
_entity_poly.entity_id
_entity_poly.type
_entity_poly.pdbx_seq_one_letter_code
_entity_poly.pdbx_strand_id
1 'polypeptide(L)'
;FSNIVESILQEKDRTEMRKNISEKYIDACIIKGSDDTFHFAAPAKRPRELDEIPSPYLTGLMDKFFDGRLDPYIQASRGCPFKCTYCVDGSDLVTKVNRFCQGRLSKELEYIAKRVPKNIHTLGISDLNFGSYKGDLELCDMIAGIQKKYEYPRALYVQTGKNSKNNIIKVMKKLGDAVKLTMSVQSMDKSVLKNIKRDNISEEQMMELKPTIEESGLQTRTEVILGLPGDS
;
A
#
# COMPACT_ATOMS: atom_id res chain seq x y z
N PHE A 1 1.87 13.44 -12.12
CA PHE A 1 0.97 14.55 -11.77
C PHE A 1 1.71 15.87 -11.67
N SER A 2 2.86 15.95 -10.97
CA SER A 2 3.67 17.19 -10.86
C SER A 2 4.02 17.80 -12.22
N ASN A 3 4.45 17.00 -13.19
CA ASN A 3 4.80 17.45 -14.53
C ASN A 3 3.63 18.15 -15.26
N ILE A 4 2.38 17.68 -15.06
CA ILE A 4 1.20 18.36 -15.59
C ILE A 4 1.01 19.70 -14.90
N VAL A 5 1.08 19.73 -13.57
CA VAL A 5 0.91 20.96 -12.78
C VAL A 5 1.96 21.98 -13.16
N GLU A 6 3.23 21.59 -13.28
CA GLU A 6 4.31 22.47 -13.72
C GLU A 6 4.07 23.04 -15.10
N SER A 7 3.63 22.19 -16.05
CA SER A 7 3.28 22.63 -17.41
C SER A 7 2.10 23.62 -17.40
N ILE A 8 1.10 23.42 -16.52
CA ILE A 8 -0.04 24.32 -16.35
C ILE A 8 0.40 25.66 -15.75
N LEU A 9 1.25 25.64 -14.72
CA LEU A 9 1.71 26.86 -14.03
C LEU A 9 2.60 27.75 -14.89
N GLN A 10 3.20 27.22 -15.95
CA GLN A 10 4.00 27.99 -16.91
C GLN A 10 3.14 28.81 -17.89
N GLU A 11 1.86 28.48 -18.03
CA GLU A 11 0.95 29.12 -18.97
C GLU A 11 0.19 30.25 -18.30
N LYS A 12 0.18 31.44 -18.91
CA LYS A 12 -0.46 32.64 -18.36
C LYS A 12 -1.94 32.75 -18.73
N ASP A 13 -2.33 32.21 -19.88
CA ASP A 13 -3.70 32.27 -20.40
C ASP A 13 -4.34 30.87 -20.41
N ARG A 14 -5.59 30.79 -19.98
CA ARG A 14 -6.32 29.52 -19.83
C ARG A 14 -6.70 28.88 -21.18
N THR A 15 -6.89 29.68 -22.21
CA THR A 15 -7.25 29.23 -23.55
C THR A 15 -5.99 28.73 -24.27
N GLU A 16 -4.91 29.49 -24.21
CA GLU A 16 -3.61 29.07 -24.75
C GLU A 16 -3.07 27.85 -24.00
N MET A 17 -3.26 27.78 -22.68
CA MET A 17 -2.90 26.62 -21.87
C MET A 17 -3.46 25.31 -22.42
N ARG A 18 -4.76 25.26 -22.74
CA ARG A 18 -5.40 24.06 -23.29
C ARG A 18 -4.76 23.63 -24.63
N LYS A 19 -4.54 24.60 -25.53
CA LYS A 19 -3.90 24.37 -26.82
C LYS A 19 -2.47 23.86 -26.66
N ASN A 20 -1.67 24.57 -25.86
CA ASN A 20 -0.26 24.24 -25.65
C ASN A 20 -0.07 22.89 -24.96
N ILE A 21 -0.92 22.52 -23.99
CA ILE A 21 -0.87 21.20 -23.32
C ILE A 21 -1.30 20.08 -24.28
N SER A 22 -2.29 20.31 -25.16
CA SER A 22 -2.75 19.30 -26.13
C SER A 22 -1.69 18.97 -27.17
N GLU A 23 -0.69 19.81 -27.38
CA GLU A 23 0.42 19.61 -28.30
C GLU A 23 1.72 19.11 -27.60
N LYS A 24 1.74 19.06 -26.27
CA LYS A 24 2.92 18.66 -25.48
C LYS A 24 2.96 17.16 -25.21
N TYR A 25 4.16 16.60 -25.21
CA TYR A 25 4.45 15.27 -24.66
C TYR A 25 4.94 15.45 -23.20
N ILE A 26 4.05 15.24 -22.24
CA ILE A 26 4.39 15.35 -20.82
C ILE A 26 4.63 13.94 -20.30
N ASP A 27 5.81 13.67 -19.76
CA ASP A 27 6.21 12.36 -19.25
C ASP A 27 5.13 11.72 -18.33
N ALA A 28 4.88 10.44 -18.54
CA ALA A 28 3.86 9.65 -17.84
C ALA A 28 2.40 10.11 -18.06
N CYS A 29 2.14 10.88 -19.10
CA CYS A 29 0.80 11.35 -19.39
C CYS A 29 0.31 10.79 -20.73
N ILE A 30 -1.01 10.64 -20.80
CA ILE A 30 -1.72 10.45 -22.07
C ILE A 30 -2.54 11.72 -22.26
N ILE A 31 -2.29 12.45 -23.32
CA ILE A 31 -2.92 13.74 -23.59
C ILE A 31 -3.72 13.63 -24.88
N LYS A 32 -4.98 14.07 -24.83
CA LYS A 32 -5.81 14.18 -26.01
C LYS A 32 -5.43 15.43 -26.78
N GLY A 33 -4.96 15.26 -28.02
CA GLY A 33 -4.64 16.32 -28.93
C GLY A 33 -5.87 17.09 -29.44
N SER A 34 -5.65 18.23 -30.06
CA SER A 34 -6.71 19.06 -30.66
C SER A 34 -7.37 18.41 -31.89
N ASP A 35 -6.70 17.43 -32.48
CA ASP A 35 -7.14 16.63 -33.63
C ASP A 35 -7.84 15.31 -33.25
N ASP A 36 -8.27 15.19 -31.97
CA ASP A 36 -8.84 13.98 -31.38
C ASP A 36 -7.90 12.77 -31.29
N THR A 37 -6.63 12.89 -31.64
CA THR A 37 -5.63 11.84 -31.41
C THR A 37 -5.15 11.81 -29.97
N PHE A 38 -4.54 10.68 -29.54
CA PHE A 38 -3.94 10.57 -28.22
C PHE A 38 -2.42 10.54 -28.32
N HIS A 39 -1.78 11.44 -27.63
CA HIS A 39 -0.33 11.52 -27.47
C HIS A 39 0.09 10.70 -26.25
N PHE A 40 0.82 9.62 -26.47
CA PHE A 40 1.34 8.74 -25.40
C PHE A 40 2.78 9.13 -25.12
N ALA A 41 3.03 9.69 -23.95
CA ALA A 41 4.40 9.98 -23.52
C ALA A 41 5.04 8.74 -22.86
N ALA A 42 6.36 8.76 -22.71
CA ALA A 42 7.08 7.70 -22.04
C ALA A 42 6.62 7.52 -20.58
N PRO A 43 6.58 6.28 -20.05
CA PRO A 43 6.30 6.06 -18.65
C PRO A 43 7.28 6.82 -17.73
N ALA A 44 6.79 7.43 -16.65
CA ALA A 44 7.65 8.08 -15.68
C ALA A 44 8.64 7.08 -15.08
N LYS A 45 9.87 7.52 -14.89
CA LYS A 45 10.85 6.76 -14.11
C LYS A 45 10.36 6.71 -12.66
N ARG A 46 10.26 5.48 -12.12
CA ARG A 46 9.89 5.31 -10.71
C ARG A 46 11.06 5.76 -9.83
N PRO A 47 10.81 6.60 -8.79
CA PRO A 47 11.82 6.93 -7.81
C PRO A 47 12.38 5.64 -7.18
N ARG A 48 13.69 5.51 -7.14
CA ARG A 48 14.36 4.39 -6.44
C ARG A 48 14.48 4.70 -4.96
N GLU A 49 14.82 5.94 -4.65
CA GLU A 49 14.92 6.49 -3.30
C GLU A 49 13.58 7.14 -2.95
N LEU A 50 12.74 6.40 -2.20
CA LEU A 50 11.40 6.90 -1.86
C LEU A 50 11.46 8.10 -0.91
N ASP A 51 12.55 8.26 -0.16
CA ASP A 51 12.73 9.37 0.78
C ASP A 51 12.92 10.74 0.11
N GLU A 52 13.21 10.77 -1.21
CA GLU A 52 13.16 11.99 -2.01
C GLU A 52 11.74 12.58 -2.11
N ILE A 53 10.71 11.75 -1.92
CA ILE A 53 9.32 12.20 -1.92
C ILE A 53 9.01 12.84 -0.56
N PRO A 54 8.64 14.13 -0.49
CA PRO A 54 8.32 14.77 0.78
C PRO A 54 7.21 14.05 1.55
N SER A 55 7.35 13.95 2.87
CA SER A 55 6.30 13.38 3.72
C SER A 55 5.14 14.36 3.86
N PRO A 56 3.92 13.99 3.50
CA PRO A 56 2.76 14.87 3.67
C PRO A 56 2.45 15.15 5.15
N TYR A 57 2.83 14.24 6.06
CA TYR A 57 2.70 14.48 7.49
C TYR A 57 3.76 15.45 8.00
N LEU A 58 5.04 15.17 7.75
CA LEU A 58 6.14 15.98 8.28
C LEU A 58 6.20 17.41 7.70
N THR A 59 5.59 17.63 6.55
CA THR A 59 5.41 18.95 5.94
C THR A 59 4.17 19.71 6.45
N GLY A 60 3.33 19.07 7.28
CA GLY A 60 2.10 19.67 7.81
C GLY A 60 0.92 19.66 6.83
N LEU A 61 1.06 19.14 5.61
CA LEU A 61 -0.02 19.12 4.60
C LEU A 61 -1.25 18.33 5.08
N MET A 62 -1.07 17.36 5.98
CA MET A 62 -2.15 16.52 6.51
C MET A 62 -2.81 17.10 7.77
N ASP A 63 -2.32 18.20 8.33
CA ASP A 63 -2.81 18.72 9.63
C ASP A 63 -4.31 19.00 9.64
N LYS A 64 -4.84 19.54 8.56
CA LYS A 64 -6.28 19.84 8.42
C LYS A 64 -7.18 18.60 8.41
N PHE A 65 -6.61 17.39 8.23
CA PHE A 65 -7.36 16.14 8.19
C PHE A 65 -7.34 15.40 9.54
N PHE A 66 -6.64 15.90 10.56
CA PHE A 66 -6.78 15.42 11.94
C PHE A 66 -8.04 15.99 12.61
N ASP A 67 -9.16 15.93 11.91
CA ASP A 67 -10.46 16.49 12.31
C ASP A 67 -11.41 15.46 12.98
N GLY A 68 -10.92 14.23 13.18
CA GLY A 68 -11.68 13.16 13.80
C GLY A 68 -12.63 12.38 12.89
N ARG A 69 -12.53 12.57 11.56
CA ARG A 69 -13.37 11.89 10.56
C ARG A 69 -12.62 10.87 9.71
N LEU A 70 -11.30 10.95 9.65
CA LEU A 70 -10.47 10.13 8.78
C LEU A 70 -9.41 9.38 9.58
N ASP A 71 -9.21 8.11 9.23
CA ASP A 71 -8.08 7.33 9.73
C ASP A 71 -6.80 7.72 8.98
N PRO A 72 -5.68 7.94 9.67
CA PRO A 72 -4.39 8.17 9.02
C PRO A 72 -3.87 6.92 8.31
N TYR A 73 -3.15 7.13 7.21
CA TYR A 73 -2.49 6.07 6.45
C TYR A 73 -1.02 6.40 6.26
N ILE A 74 -0.15 5.41 6.49
CA ILE A 74 1.26 5.47 6.10
C ILE A 74 1.55 4.46 5.00
N GLN A 75 2.68 4.63 4.35
CA GLN A 75 3.22 3.68 3.38
C GLN A 75 4.68 3.41 3.71
N ALA A 76 5.05 2.15 3.93
CA ALA A 76 6.43 1.77 4.20
C ALA A 76 7.15 1.27 2.94
N SER A 77 6.40 0.71 1.97
CA SER A 77 6.97 0.18 0.74
C SER A 77 6.08 0.42 -0.48
N ARG A 78 6.69 0.48 -1.66
CA ARG A 78 6.02 0.55 -2.96
C ARG A 78 6.50 -0.55 -3.89
N GLY A 79 5.55 -1.29 -4.44
CA GLY A 79 5.77 -2.36 -5.40
C GLY A 79 5.27 -3.70 -4.91
N CYS A 80 5.13 -4.64 -5.85
CA CYS A 80 4.70 -6.00 -5.59
C CYS A 80 5.53 -6.95 -6.44
N PRO A 81 6.26 -7.94 -5.89
CA PRO A 81 7.10 -8.84 -6.67
C PRO A 81 6.30 -9.92 -7.41
N PHE A 82 5.00 -10.00 -7.13
CA PHE A 82 4.12 -11.01 -7.72
C PHE A 82 3.54 -10.54 -9.06
N LYS A 83 3.25 -11.51 -9.94
CA LYS A 83 2.75 -11.27 -11.31
C LYS A 83 1.33 -11.80 -11.51
N CYS A 84 0.45 -11.61 -10.52
CA CYS A 84 -0.93 -12.06 -10.62
C CYS A 84 -1.64 -11.36 -11.77
N THR A 85 -2.18 -12.14 -12.73
CA THR A 85 -2.69 -11.62 -14.01
C THR A 85 -3.97 -10.77 -13.88
N TYR A 86 -4.71 -10.92 -12.79
CA TYR A 86 -5.92 -10.13 -12.50
C TYR A 86 -5.63 -8.81 -11.77
N CYS A 87 -4.38 -8.60 -11.33
CA CYS A 87 -4.01 -7.47 -10.50
C CYS A 87 -3.23 -6.43 -11.30
N VAL A 88 -3.60 -5.16 -11.16
CA VAL A 88 -2.87 -4.06 -11.79
C VAL A 88 -1.41 -3.97 -11.32
N ASP A 89 -1.15 -4.32 -10.05
CA ASP A 89 0.19 -4.39 -9.47
C ASP A 89 0.99 -5.64 -9.91
N GLY A 90 0.38 -6.54 -10.68
CA GLY A 90 1.06 -7.68 -11.32
C GLY A 90 1.86 -7.31 -12.57
N SER A 91 1.86 -6.03 -12.97
CA SER A 91 2.59 -5.55 -14.13
C SER A 91 4.10 -5.46 -13.87
N ASP A 92 4.91 -5.62 -14.92
CA ASP A 92 6.37 -5.53 -14.82
C ASP A 92 6.87 -4.15 -14.35
N LEU A 93 6.04 -3.12 -14.48
CA LEU A 93 6.36 -1.76 -14.06
C LEU A 93 6.50 -1.60 -12.55
N VAL A 94 5.88 -2.48 -11.75
CA VAL A 94 5.81 -2.36 -10.28
C VAL A 94 6.45 -3.52 -9.53
N THR A 95 7.13 -4.45 -10.21
CA THR A 95 7.71 -5.66 -9.60
C THR A 95 8.82 -5.38 -8.60
N LYS A 96 9.55 -4.28 -8.76
CA LYS A 96 10.60 -3.90 -7.80
C LYS A 96 9.99 -3.23 -6.58
N VAL A 97 10.26 -3.78 -5.40
CA VAL A 97 9.85 -3.20 -4.12
C VAL A 97 10.92 -2.21 -3.64
N ASN A 98 10.54 -0.95 -3.48
CA ASN A 98 11.35 0.08 -2.85
C ASN A 98 10.73 0.43 -1.49
N ARG A 99 11.56 0.86 -0.51
CA ARG A 99 11.11 1.16 0.85
C ARG A 99 11.52 2.55 1.28
N PHE A 100 10.68 3.16 2.09
CA PHE A 100 11.05 4.34 2.87
C PHE A 100 12.01 3.95 4.01
N CYS A 101 12.89 4.85 4.41
CA CYS A 101 13.79 4.60 5.52
C CYS A 101 13.05 4.55 6.86
N GLN A 102 13.55 3.73 7.77
CA GLN A 102 12.94 3.54 9.09
C GLN A 102 12.89 4.85 9.91
N GLY A 103 13.90 5.70 9.75
CA GLY A 103 13.96 7.00 10.42
C GLY A 103 12.82 7.94 10.02
N ARG A 104 12.40 7.92 8.74
CA ARG A 104 11.23 8.65 8.26
C ARG A 104 9.93 8.06 8.83
N LEU A 105 9.76 6.75 8.74
CA LEU A 105 8.57 6.07 9.25
C LEU A 105 8.36 6.31 10.75
N SER A 106 9.45 6.26 11.52
CA SER A 106 9.41 6.59 12.96
C SER A 106 8.92 8.01 13.22
N LYS A 107 9.41 9.01 12.46
CA LYS A 107 8.97 10.40 12.58
C LYS A 107 7.51 10.58 12.18
N GLU A 108 7.05 9.93 11.11
CA GLU A 108 5.65 9.98 10.67
C GLU A 108 4.72 9.37 11.72
N LEU A 109 5.05 8.20 12.27
CA LEU A 109 4.29 7.56 13.34
C LEU A 109 4.17 8.45 14.59
N GLU A 110 5.29 9.02 15.04
CA GLU A 110 5.31 9.95 16.18
C GLU A 110 4.48 11.21 15.89
N TYR A 111 4.57 11.74 14.66
CA TYR A 111 3.81 12.92 14.21
C TYR A 111 2.31 12.67 14.25
N ILE A 112 1.87 11.53 13.71
CA ILE A 112 0.47 11.11 13.70
C ILE A 112 -0.04 10.90 15.12
N ALA A 113 0.69 10.11 15.92
CA ALA A 113 0.26 9.76 17.28
C ALA A 113 0.08 10.98 18.19
N LYS A 114 0.85 12.05 17.99
CA LYS A 114 0.69 13.31 18.73
C LYS A 114 -0.50 14.16 18.31
N ARG A 115 -1.06 13.93 17.12
CA ARG A 115 -2.10 14.80 16.52
C ARG A 115 -3.44 14.12 16.32
N VAL A 116 -3.43 12.78 16.25
CA VAL A 116 -4.66 12.03 16.02
C VAL A 116 -5.68 12.30 17.13
N PRO A 117 -6.94 12.63 16.78
CA PRO A 117 -8.01 12.81 17.75
C PRO A 117 -8.34 11.52 18.49
N LYS A 118 -8.82 11.64 19.73
CA LYS A 118 -9.10 10.49 20.62
C LYS A 118 -10.15 9.51 20.11
N ASN A 119 -11.02 9.92 19.22
CA ASN A 119 -12.03 9.07 18.58
C ASN A 119 -11.51 8.27 17.39
N ILE A 120 -10.29 8.55 16.93
CA ILE A 120 -9.63 7.81 15.84
C ILE A 120 -8.69 6.79 16.47
N HIS A 121 -8.93 5.51 16.18
CA HIS A 121 -8.21 4.40 16.79
C HIS A 121 -7.42 3.57 15.79
N THR A 122 -7.66 3.77 14.49
CA THR A 122 -7.07 2.99 13.42
C THR A 122 -5.90 3.71 12.75
N LEU A 123 -4.87 2.95 12.40
CA LEU A 123 -3.82 3.36 11.46
C LEU A 123 -3.82 2.42 10.26
N GLY A 124 -3.90 2.96 9.06
CA GLY A 124 -3.76 2.19 7.84
C GLY A 124 -2.29 2.10 7.39
N ILE A 125 -1.89 0.94 6.87
CA ILE A 125 -0.62 0.75 6.16
C ILE A 125 -0.96 0.30 4.76
N SER A 126 -0.67 1.13 3.76
CA SER A 126 -1.05 0.90 2.36
C SER A 126 -0.07 0.02 1.57
N ASP A 127 0.78 -0.72 2.26
CA ASP A 127 1.69 -1.68 1.65
C ASP A 127 0.94 -2.89 1.10
N LEU A 128 1.33 -3.37 -0.09
CA LEU A 128 0.64 -4.46 -0.79
C LEU A 128 0.89 -5.84 -0.18
N ASN A 129 1.95 -6.01 0.61
CA ASN A 129 2.36 -7.30 1.18
C ASN A 129 3.00 -7.10 2.57
N PHE A 130 2.30 -6.39 3.46
CA PHE A 130 2.79 -6.14 4.82
C PHE A 130 3.09 -7.43 5.56
N GLY A 131 4.20 -7.46 6.29
CA GLY A 131 4.69 -8.64 7.00
C GLY A 131 5.56 -9.57 6.15
N SER A 132 5.74 -9.28 4.83
CA SER A 132 6.58 -10.11 3.96
C SER A 132 8.07 -9.77 4.01
N TYR A 133 8.42 -8.58 4.42
CA TYR A 133 9.79 -8.07 4.34
C TYR A 133 10.40 -7.88 5.73
N LYS A 134 11.75 -8.01 5.82
CA LYS A 134 12.48 -7.84 7.08
C LYS A 134 12.18 -6.50 7.76
N GLY A 135 12.14 -5.41 7.00
CA GLY A 135 11.84 -4.07 7.53
C GLY A 135 10.42 -3.88 8.07
N ASP A 136 9.50 -4.83 7.82
CA ASP A 136 8.14 -4.78 8.38
C ASP A 136 8.15 -5.14 9.87
N LEU A 137 9.05 -6.03 10.31
CA LEU A 137 9.20 -6.36 11.73
C LEU A 137 9.76 -5.19 12.53
N GLU A 138 10.67 -4.41 11.94
CA GLU A 138 11.18 -3.17 12.53
C GLU A 138 10.09 -2.12 12.64
N LEU A 139 9.22 -2.00 11.60
CA LEU A 139 8.05 -1.14 11.65
C LEU A 139 7.06 -1.57 12.75
N CYS A 140 6.85 -2.88 12.93
CA CYS A 140 6.04 -3.40 14.03
C CYS A 140 6.59 -3.01 15.40
N ASP A 141 7.90 -3.05 15.60
CA ASP A 141 8.54 -2.62 16.85
C ASP A 141 8.31 -1.13 17.11
N MET A 142 8.42 -0.29 16.08
CA MET A 142 8.10 1.13 16.19
C MET A 142 6.62 1.37 16.55
N ILE A 143 5.70 0.67 15.88
CA ILE A 143 4.26 0.77 16.16
C ILE A 143 3.97 0.34 17.60
N ALA A 144 4.52 -0.78 18.07
CA ALA A 144 4.36 -1.24 19.43
C ALA A 144 4.89 -0.22 20.45
N GLY A 145 6.01 0.44 20.15
CA GLY A 145 6.53 1.55 20.96
C GLY A 145 5.57 2.75 21.02
N ILE A 146 4.98 3.11 19.89
CA ILE A 146 3.98 4.18 19.79
C ILE A 146 2.70 3.79 20.55
N GLN A 147 2.21 2.57 20.43
CA GLN A 147 1.06 2.05 21.17
C GLN A 147 1.28 2.19 22.69
N LYS A 148 2.45 1.79 23.18
CA LYS A 148 2.79 1.89 24.60
C LYS A 148 2.84 3.34 25.10
N LYS A 149 3.28 4.27 24.27
CA LYS A 149 3.49 5.68 24.66
C LYS A 149 2.23 6.54 24.52
N TYR A 150 1.42 6.28 23.47
CA TYR A 150 0.30 7.14 23.10
C TYR A 150 -1.07 6.45 23.15
N GLU A 151 -1.12 5.15 23.49
CA GLU A 151 -2.33 4.31 23.40
C GLU A 151 -2.96 4.30 21.99
N TYR A 152 -2.14 4.48 20.97
CA TYR A 152 -2.49 4.56 19.55
C TYR A 152 -1.40 3.91 18.69
N PRO A 153 -1.77 3.22 17.58
CA PRO A 153 -3.13 2.83 17.17
C PRO A 153 -3.64 1.63 17.98
N ARG A 154 -4.96 1.55 18.18
CA ARG A 154 -5.62 0.38 18.79
C ARG A 154 -5.99 -0.66 17.74
N ALA A 155 -6.08 -0.27 16.49
CA ALA A 155 -6.32 -1.14 15.36
C ALA A 155 -5.44 -0.77 14.17
N LEU A 156 -5.00 -1.78 13.40
CA LEU A 156 -4.24 -1.61 12.17
C LEU A 156 -5.02 -2.18 10.99
N TYR A 157 -5.13 -1.39 9.93
CA TYR A 157 -5.64 -1.85 8.66
C TYR A 157 -4.46 -2.14 7.72
N VAL A 158 -4.25 -3.42 7.38
CA VAL A 158 -3.11 -3.87 6.59
C VAL A 158 -3.52 -4.93 5.57
N GLN A 159 -2.82 -4.96 4.44
CA GLN A 159 -2.89 -6.06 3.46
C GLN A 159 -1.66 -6.96 3.70
N THR A 160 -1.88 -8.15 4.22
CA THR A 160 -0.77 -9.05 4.55
C THR A 160 -0.20 -9.76 3.32
N GLY A 161 1.08 -10.12 3.41
CA GLY A 161 1.77 -10.87 2.36
C GLY A 161 1.23 -12.28 2.20
N LYS A 162 1.31 -12.79 0.96
CA LYS A 162 0.64 -14.03 0.54
C LYS A 162 1.32 -15.31 1.05
N ASN A 163 2.64 -15.31 1.22
CA ASN A 163 3.44 -16.54 1.39
C ASN A 163 4.38 -16.48 2.60
N SER A 164 4.23 -15.53 3.51
CA SER A 164 5.20 -15.27 4.57
C SER A 164 4.72 -15.72 5.95
N LYS A 165 4.30 -17.00 6.08
CA LYS A 165 3.76 -17.62 7.30
C LYS A 165 4.51 -17.22 8.57
N ASN A 166 5.83 -17.44 8.60
CA ASN A 166 6.64 -17.17 9.81
C ASN A 166 6.72 -15.69 10.17
N ASN A 167 6.75 -14.80 9.17
CA ASN A 167 6.78 -13.36 9.42
C ASN A 167 5.43 -12.85 9.88
N ILE A 168 4.35 -13.36 9.32
CA ILE A 168 2.98 -13.03 9.74
C ILE A 168 2.79 -13.37 11.21
N ILE A 169 3.20 -14.57 11.65
CA ILE A 169 3.14 -14.95 13.07
C ILE A 169 3.95 -13.99 13.94
N LYS A 170 5.16 -13.57 13.50
CA LYS A 170 5.97 -12.61 14.23
C LYS A 170 5.31 -11.24 14.35
N VAL A 171 4.70 -10.75 13.25
CA VAL A 171 3.93 -9.49 13.23
C VAL A 171 2.79 -9.56 14.23
N MET A 172 2.02 -10.67 14.22
CA MET A 172 0.91 -10.88 15.14
C MET A 172 1.37 -10.87 16.61
N LYS A 173 2.46 -11.59 16.93
CA LYS A 173 3.02 -11.60 18.30
C LYS A 173 3.48 -10.22 18.79
N LYS A 174 3.95 -9.35 17.86
CA LYS A 174 4.41 -8.00 18.22
C LYS A 174 3.28 -7.00 18.41
N LEU A 175 2.22 -7.10 17.61
CA LEU A 175 1.14 -6.12 17.54
C LEU A 175 -0.16 -6.59 18.21
N GLY A 176 -0.23 -7.88 18.59
CA GLY A 176 -1.38 -8.45 19.29
C GLY A 176 -2.70 -8.22 18.57
N ASP A 177 -3.74 -7.93 19.34
CA ASP A 177 -5.12 -7.74 18.86
C ASP A 177 -5.31 -6.53 17.94
N ALA A 178 -4.30 -5.67 17.83
CA ALA A 178 -4.38 -4.50 16.96
C ALA A 178 -4.40 -4.86 15.46
N VAL A 179 -3.93 -6.06 15.09
CA VAL A 179 -3.87 -6.51 13.68
C VAL A 179 -5.00 -7.47 13.37
N LYS A 180 -5.80 -7.14 12.35
CA LYS A 180 -6.70 -8.12 11.71
C LYS A 180 -5.95 -8.77 10.55
N LEU A 181 -5.84 -10.09 10.59
CA LEU A 181 -5.13 -10.84 9.55
C LEU A 181 -6.02 -11.00 8.32
N THR A 182 -5.62 -10.40 7.20
CA THR A 182 -6.27 -10.60 5.90
C THR A 182 -5.43 -11.58 5.07
N MET A 183 -5.96 -12.77 4.80
CA MET A 183 -5.35 -13.78 3.93
C MET A 183 -6.15 -13.88 2.64
N SER A 184 -5.78 -13.12 1.62
CA SER A 184 -6.46 -13.13 0.32
C SER A 184 -6.03 -14.35 -0.50
N VAL A 185 -6.78 -15.45 -0.45
CA VAL A 185 -6.46 -16.68 -1.21
C VAL A 185 -6.91 -16.60 -2.67
N GLN A 186 -7.93 -15.81 -2.96
CA GLN A 186 -8.55 -15.56 -4.28
C GLN A 186 -9.20 -16.80 -4.91
N SER A 187 -8.55 -17.95 -4.92
CA SER A 187 -9.05 -19.28 -5.27
C SER A 187 -8.25 -20.35 -4.54
N MET A 188 -8.84 -21.53 -4.31
CA MET A 188 -8.14 -22.71 -3.81
C MET A 188 -7.90 -23.75 -4.92
N ASP A 189 -8.49 -23.57 -6.10
CA ASP A 189 -8.27 -24.45 -7.24
C ASP A 189 -6.88 -24.24 -7.84
N LYS A 190 -6.10 -25.33 -7.94
CA LYS A 190 -4.71 -25.30 -8.44
C LYS A 190 -4.62 -24.90 -9.92
N SER A 191 -5.63 -25.24 -10.73
CA SER A 191 -5.65 -24.90 -12.15
C SER A 191 -5.94 -23.41 -12.34
N VAL A 192 -6.87 -22.86 -11.57
CA VAL A 192 -7.18 -21.43 -11.53
C VAL A 192 -5.96 -20.66 -11.06
N LEU A 193 -5.32 -21.06 -9.95
CA LEU A 193 -4.11 -20.41 -9.44
C LEU A 193 -2.97 -20.36 -10.47
N LYS A 194 -2.78 -21.47 -11.20
CA LYS A 194 -1.80 -21.54 -12.30
C LYS A 194 -2.14 -20.56 -13.43
N ASN A 195 -3.41 -20.48 -13.84
CA ASN A 195 -3.87 -19.59 -14.90
C ASN A 195 -3.65 -18.10 -14.53
N ILE A 196 -3.87 -17.74 -13.26
CA ILE A 196 -3.70 -16.38 -12.78
C ILE A 196 -2.27 -16.07 -12.28
N LYS A 197 -1.32 -17.00 -12.45
CA LYS A 197 0.08 -16.87 -12.00
C LYS A 197 0.20 -16.48 -10.54
N ARG A 198 -0.53 -17.19 -9.68
CA ARG A 198 -0.56 -16.93 -8.24
C ARG A 198 -0.14 -18.15 -7.44
N ASP A 199 0.82 -17.95 -6.54
CA ASP A 199 1.13 -18.90 -5.49
C ASP A 199 0.43 -18.48 -4.20
N ASN A 200 -0.32 -19.40 -3.63
CA ASN A 200 -0.93 -19.24 -2.32
C ASN A 200 -0.15 -19.99 -1.25
N ILE A 201 -0.40 -19.64 0.00
CA ILE A 201 -0.18 -20.55 1.11
C ILE A 201 -1.02 -21.81 0.86
N SER A 202 -0.44 -23.00 1.05
CA SER A 202 -1.17 -24.26 0.85
C SER A 202 -2.23 -24.48 1.94
N GLU A 203 -3.17 -25.37 1.67
CA GLU A 203 -4.20 -25.75 2.64
C GLU A 203 -3.59 -26.33 3.92
N GLU A 204 -2.56 -27.18 3.79
CA GLU A 204 -1.83 -27.73 4.92
C GLU A 204 -1.16 -26.64 5.76
N GLN A 205 -0.55 -25.67 5.10
CA GLN A 205 0.06 -24.52 5.78
C GLN A 205 -0.99 -23.63 6.47
N MET A 206 -2.18 -23.48 5.90
CA MET A 206 -3.29 -22.78 6.55
C MET A 206 -3.76 -23.53 7.80
N MET A 207 -3.90 -24.84 7.72
CA MET A 207 -4.29 -25.69 8.86
C MET A 207 -3.24 -25.66 9.98
N GLU A 208 -1.94 -25.60 9.65
CA GLU A 208 -0.88 -25.42 10.66
C GLU A 208 -0.89 -24.03 11.34
N LEU A 209 -1.41 -22.99 10.67
CA LEU A 209 -1.56 -21.66 11.26
C LEU A 209 -2.77 -21.55 12.19
N LYS A 210 -3.80 -22.36 11.95
CA LYS A 210 -5.08 -22.30 12.65
C LYS A 210 -4.95 -22.32 14.18
N PRO A 211 -4.22 -23.24 14.82
CA PRO A 211 -4.07 -23.23 16.28
C PRO A 211 -3.46 -21.93 16.80
N THR A 212 -2.41 -21.43 16.14
CA THR A 212 -1.75 -20.17 16.56
C THR A 212 -2.69 -18.98 16.44
N ILE A 213 -3.55 -18.95 15.43
CA ILE A 213 -4.55 -17.90 15.21
C ILE A 213 -5.64 -17.99 16.30
N GLU A 214 -6.15 -19.17 16.56
CA GLU A 214 -7.19 -19.43 17.58
C GLU A 214 -6.69 -19.08 19.01
N GLU A 215 -5.50 -19.53 19.38
CA GLU A 215 -4.87 -19.23 20.66
C GLU A 215 -4.62 -17.71 20.86
N SER A 216 -4.36 -16.98 19.77
CA SER A 216 -4.14 -15.54 19.83
C SER A 216 -5.43 -14.70 19.83
N GLY A 217 -6.60 -15.33 19.70
CA GLY A 217 -7.90 -14.64 19.63
C GLY A 217 -8.08 -13.76 18.40
N LEU A 218 -7.22 -13.88 17.40
CA LEU A 218 -7.15 -12.99 16.26
C LEU A 218 -8.30 -13.20 15.28
N GLN A 219 -8.90 -12.10 14.86
CA GLN A 219 -9.87 -12.12 13.77
C GLN A 219 -9.15 -12.29 12.43
N THR A 220 -9.57 -13.28 11.65
CA THR A 220 -9.08 -13.51 10.30
C THR A 220 -10.14 -13.16 9.27
N ARG A 221 -9.70 -12.60 8.13
CA ARG A 221 -10.52 -12.37 6.96
C ARG A 221 -9.85 -13.02 5.77
N THR A 222 -10.65 -13.69 4.93
CA THR A 222 -10.18 -14.18 3.64
C THR A 222 -10.95 -13.52 2.50
N GLU A 223 -10.30 -13.41 1.35
CA GLU A 223 -10.88 -12.84 0.14
C GLU A 223 -10.79 -13.88 -0.99
N VAL A 224 -11.88 -14.02 -1.73
CA VAL A 224 -12.02 -14.90 -2.89
C VAL A 224 -12.54 -14.07 -4.06
N ILE A 225 -12.03 -14.34 -5.26
CA ILE A 225 -12.53 -13.73 -6.50
C ILE A 225 -13.31 -14.79 -7.26
N LEU A 226 -14.54 -14.47 -7.62
CA LEU A 226 -15.40 -15.34 -8.45
C LEU A 226 -15.14 -15.07 -9.94
N GLY A 227 -15.22 -16.10 -10.75
CA GLY A 227 -15.11 -15.99 -12.21
C GLY A 227 -13.68 -15.76 -12.71
N LEU A 228 -12.68 -16.21 -11.98
CA LEU A 228 -11.31 -16.23 -12.47
C LEU A 228 -11.14 -17.18 -13.67
N PRO A 229 -10.12 -17.00 -14.55
CA PRO A 229 -9.90 -17.89 -15.70
C PRO A 229 -9.79 -19.36 -15.31
N GLY A 230 -10.77 -20.17 -15.76
CA GLY A 230 -10.87 -21.59 -15.44
C GLY A 230 -11.64 -21.92 -14.16
N ASP A 231 -12.26 -20.93 -13.53
CA ASP A 231 -13.17 -21.10 -12.40
C ASP A 231 -14.52 -21.65 -12.90
N SER A 232 -15.14 -22.61 -12.16
CA SER A 232 -16.37 -23.32 -12.55
C SER A 232 -17.40 -23.30 -11.43
#